data_c20fea1b9b6ca77be5d65970112fa304
#
_entry.id   c20fea1b9b6ca77be5d65970112fa304
#
_cell.length_a   1.000
_cell.length_b   1.000
_cell.length_c   1.000
_cell.angle_alpha   90.00
_cell.angle_beta   90.00
_cell.angle_gamma   90.00
#
_symmetry.space_group_name_H-M   'P 1'
#
loop_
_entity.id
_entity.type
_entity.pdbx_description
1 polymer ?
#
loop_
_entity_poly.entity_id
_entity_poly.type
_entity_poly.pdbx_seq_one_letter_code
_entity_poly.pdbx_strand_id
1 'polypeptide(L)'
;MPQNLAVVIERPDLYTITCNGQTVKAKRNDWWLDKAFGRIGIASVARAGENVVTIKAAPFTMFHELEPAYVLGDFTLKPAEKGFVITPGHALTLGAASQATSPSGCAGWNLQGHPFYSAGVSYRERFDVAKPAGRFIVALPNWYGSVAKVAVNGKPAGFIDAPPWECDVTQYVKRGQNEVEITVIGTLKNTLGPHHGKPALGAAWPASFHQGPNPGPPPGDSYSAVAYGLFEPFVLKQAVK
;
A
#
# COMPACT_ATOMS: atom_id res chain seq x y z
N MET A 1 15.05 -6.54 12.58
CA MET A 1 14.01 -7.48 12.10
C MET A 1 12.65 -6.82 12.24
N PRO A 2 11.78 -6.87 11.23
CA PRO A 2 10.39 -6.42 11.36
C PRO A 2 9.66 -7.23 12.45
N GLN A 3 8.88 -6.54 13.31
CA GLN A 3 8.23 -7.21 14.44
C GLN A 3 7.04 -8.08 14.03
N ASN A 4 6.29 -7.67 13.01
CA ASN A 4 5.05 -8.33 12.56
C ASN A 4 5.23 -9.10 11.25
N LEU A 5 6.41 -9.71 11.04
CA LEU A 5 6.73 -10.39 9.80
C LEU A 5 5.83 -11.63 9.61
N ALA A 6 5.14 -11.66 8.49
CA ALA A 6 4.25 -12.76 8.12
C ALA A 6 4.33 -13.05 6.63
N VAL A 7 4.05 -14.29 6.26
CA VAL A 7 3.80 -14.70 4.87
C VAL A 7 2.31 -14.96 4.71
N VAL A 8 1.75 -14.53 3.60
CA VAL A 8 0.36 -14.80 3.22
C VAL A 8 0.35 -15.71 2.02
N ILE A 9 -0.45 -16.76 2.11
CA ILE A 9 -0.58 -17.79 1.08
C ILE A 9 -2.07 -18.10 0.92
N GLU A 10 -2.53 -18.27 -0.30
CA GLU A 10 -3.87 -18.76 -0.56
C GLU A 10 -4.00 -20.21 -0.13
N ARG A 11 -5.09 -20.54 0.55
CA ARG A 11 -5.39 -21.86 1.06
C ARG A 11 -4.19 -22.55 1.73
N PRO A 12 -3.58 -21.94 2.78
CA PRO A 12 -2.41 -22.49 3.44
C PRO A 12 -2.69 -23.86 4.10
N ASP A 13 -3.95 -24.21 4.30
CA ASP A 13 -4.40 -25.49 4.79
C ASP A 13 -4.05 -26.69 3.86
N LEU A 14 -3.84 -26.40 2.57
CA LEU A 14 -3.48 -27.41 1.57
C LEU A 14 -1.97 -27.73 1.52
N TYR A 15 -1.14 -26.97 2.24
CA TYR A 15 0.30 -27.05 2.10
C TYR A 15 1.01 -27.39 3.43
N THR A 16 2.17 -27.99 3.31
CA THR A 16 3.16 -28.01 4.40
C THR A 16 4.09 -26.83 4.20
N ILE A 17 4.12 -25.91 5.18
CA ILE A 17 4.86 -24.66 5.07
C ILE A 17 5.95 -24.63 6.15
N THR A 18 7.16 -24.29 5.74
CA THR A 18 8.29 -24.10 6.66
C THR A 18 8.96 -22.75 6.39
N CYS A 19 9.52 -22.17 7.45
CA CYS A 19 10.43 -21.04 7.35
C CYS A 19 11.76 -21.46 8.02
N ASN A 20 12.86 -21.36 7.29
CA ASN A 20 14.18 -21.81 7.72
C ASN A 20 14.19 -23.26 8.27
N GLY A 21 13.41 -24.15 7.64
CA GLY A 21 13.26 -25.55 8.05
C GLY A 21 12.29 -25.79 9.22
N GLN A 22 11.80 -24.75 9.88
CA GLN A 22 10.82 -24.87 10.97
C GLN A 22 9.39 -24.78 10.44
N THR A 23 8.52 -25.71 10.84
CA THR A 23 7.12 -25.72 10.43
C THR A 23 6.38 -24.51 11.00
N VAL A 24 5.67 -23.82 10.14
CA VAL A 24 4.80 -22.66 10.47
C VAL A 24 3.40 -22.90 9.93
N LYS A 25 2.38 -22.34 10.61
CA LYS A 25 0.99 -22.54 10.25
C LYS A 25 0.20 -21.24 10.37
N ALA A 26 -0.80 -21.08 9.51
CA ALA A 26 -1.80 -20.03 9.66
C ALA A 26 -2.63 -20.28 10.93
N LYS A 27 -2.94 -19.22 11.66
CA LYS A 27 -3.91 -19.27 12.76
C LYS A 27 -5.32 -19.24 12.18
N ARG A 28 -6.23 -19.91 12.83
CA ARG A 28 -7.66 -19.87 12.46
C ARG A 28 -8.17 -18.43 12.51
N ASN A 29 -8.88 -18.00 11.45
CA ASN A 29 -9.43 -16.64 11.30
C ASN A 29 -8.37 -15.52 11.22
N ASP A 30 -7.11 -15.82 10.99
CA ASP A 30 -6.05 -14.85 10.68
C ASP A 30 -5.83 -14.83 9.17
N TRP A 31 -6.36 -13.83 8.50
CA TRP A 31 -6.34 -13.69 7.04
C TRP A 31 -6.07 -12.25 6.61
N TRP A 32 -5.73 -12.05 5.36
CA TRP A 32 -5.41 -10.75 4.77
C TRP A 32 -6.10 -10.59 3.42
N LEU A 33 -6.83 -9.50 3.19
CA LEU A 33 -7.64 -9.15 2.03
C LEU A 33 -8.83 -10.07 1.79
N ASP A 34 -8.62 -11.38 1.72
CA ASP A 34 -9.64 -12.42 1.54
C ASP A 34 -9.47 -13.52 2.57
N LYS A 35 -10.56 -14.21 2.90
CA LYS A 35 -10.55 -15.30 3.89
C LYS A 35 -9.72 -16.52 3.47
N ALA A 36 -9.51 -16.70 2.15
CA ALA A 36 -8.65 -17.75 1.62
C ALA A 36 -7.16 -17.43 1.82
N PHE A 37 -6.79 -16.13 1.92
CA PHE A 37 -5.42 -15.70 2.11
C PHE A 37 -5.01 -15.80 3.58
N GLY A 38 -4.63 -16.98 4.02
CA GLY A 38 -4.21 -17.21 5.40
C GLY A 38 -2.87 -16.55 5.73
N ARG A 39 -2.84 -15.84 6.85
CA ARG A 39 -1.65 -15.15 7.36
C ARG A 39 -0.87 -16.08 8.29
N ILE A 40 0.43 -16.21 8.03
CA ILE A 40 1.34 -17.08 8.76
C ILE A 40 2.44 -16.21 9.37
N GLY A 41 2.41 -16.01 10.68
CA GLY A 41 3.47 -15.28 11.38
C GLY A 41 4.79 -16.05 11.33
N ILE A 42 5.85 -15.40 10.85
CA ILE A 42 7.20 -15.99 10.77
C ILE A 42 8.25 -15.23 11.60
N ALA A 43 7.87 -14.16 12.29
CA ALA A 43 8.80 -13.31 13.03
C ALA A 43 9.65 -14.08 14.07
N SER A 44 9.11 -15.15 14.68
CA SER A 44 9.81 -15.96 15.68
C SER A 44 10.84 -16.92 15.10
N VAL A 45 10.78 -17.21 13.80
CA VAL A 45 11.65 -18.16 13.10
C VAL A 45 12.52 -17.50 12.02
N ALA A 46 12.19 -16.26 11.69
CA ALA A 46 12.97 -15.45 10.76
C ALA A 46 14.25 -14.91 11.43
N ARG A 47 15.27 -14.65 10.62
CA ARG A 47 16.58 -14.16 11.05
C ARG A 47 17.03 -12.99 10.19
N ALA A 48 18.04 -12.25 10.64
CA ALA A 48 18.69 -11.25 9.80
C ALA A 48 19.36 -11.93 8.60
N GLY A 49 19.27 -11.30 7.44
CA GLY A 49 19.76 -11.83 6.17
C GLY A 49 18.73 -12.70 5.46
N GLU A 50 19.22 -13.73 4.77
CA GLU A 50 18.37 -14.61 3.96
C GLU A 50 17.47 -15.52 4.81
N ASN A 51 16.21 -15.58 4.41
CA ASN A 51 15.22 -16.49 4.96
C ASN A 51 14.57 -17.29 3.83
N VAL A 52 14.43 -18.59 4.05
CA VAL A 52 13.84 -19.51 3.08
C VAL A 52 12.47 -19.98 3.57
N VAL A 53 11.42 -19.59 2.82
CA VAL A 53 10.06 -20.11 3.02
C VAL A 53 9.82 -21.21 1.98
N THR A 54 9.53 -22.42 2.45
CA THR A 54 9.20 -23.53 1.57
C THR A 54 7.72 -23.87 1.69
N ILE A 55 7.01 -23.88 0.56
CA ILE A 55 5.62 -24.26 0.43
C ILE A 55 5.57 -25.58 -0.33
N LYS A 56 5.15 -26.66 0.34
CA LYS A 56 5.14 -28.01 -0.23
C LYS A 56 3.73 -28.53 -0.37
N ALA A 57 3.33 -28.85 -1.59
CA ALA A 57 2.11 -29.60 -1.91
C ALA A 57 2.49 -31.07 -2.16
N ALA A 58 1.98 -32.00 -1.35
CA ALA A 58 2.18 -33.43 -1.55
C ALA A 58 1.02 -34.23 -0.92
N PRO A 59 0.14 -34.82 -1.72
CA PRO A 59 0.08 -34.77 -3.18
C PRO A 59 -0.36 -33.39 -3.70
N PHE A 60 0.04 -33.04 -4.91
CA PHE A 60 -0.54 -31.89 -5.63
C PHE A 60 -1.89 -32.33 -6.21
N THR A 61 -2.94 -31.59 -5.91
CA THR A 61 -4.32 -31.91 -6.32
C THR A 61 -4.93 -30.74 -7.09
N MET A 62 -6.11 -30.93 -7.67
CA MET A 62 -6.86 -29.89 -8.38
C MET A 62 -7.25 -28.65 -7.52
N PHE A 63 -7.12 -28.74 -6.22
CA PHE A 63 -7.41 -27.64 -5.29
C PHE A 63 -6.19 -26.74 -4.99
N HIS A 64 -5.03 -27.12 -5.49
CA HIS A 64 -3.79 -26.32 -5.33
C HIS A 64 -3.66 -25.36 -6.52
N GLU A 65 -3.25 -24.15 -6.22
CA GLU A 65 -2.93 -23.11 -7.20
C GLU A 65 -1.50 -22.62 -6.99
N LEU A 66 -0.82 -22.24 -8.07
CA LEU A 66 0.52 -21.65 -8.01
C LEU A 66 0.39 -20.14 -8.05
N GLU A 67 -0.05 -19.58 -6.92
CA GLU A 67 -0.27 -18.15 -6.75
C GLU A 67 0.92 -17.45 -6.07
N PRO A 68 1.03 -16.12 -6.23
CA PRO A 68 2.03 -15.35 -5.52
C PRO A 68 1.87 -15.47 -4.00
N ALA A 69 2.97 -15.63 -3.28
CA ALA A 69 3.01 -15.44 -1.83
C ALA A 69 3.33 -13.97 -1.51
N TYR A 70 2.71 -13.43 -0.45
CA TYR A 70 2.92 -12.05 -0.03
C TYR A 70 3.69 -12.01 1.29
N VAL A 71 4.51 -11.00 1.47
CA VAL A 71 5.22 -10.76 2.72
C VAL A 71 4.68 -9.49 3.36
N LEU A 72 4.21 -9.60 4.60
CA LEU A 72 3.68 -8.48 5.39
C LEU A 72 4.58 -8.20 6.60
N GLY A 73 4.67 -6.94 6.99
CA GLY A 73 5.41 -6.53 8.18
C GLY A 73 5.70 -5.02 8.18
N ASP A 74 6.29 -4.56 9.27
CA ASP A 74 6.70 -3.17 9.45
C ASP A 74 8.08 -2.96 8.82
N PHE A 75 8.12 -2.80 7.50
CA PHE A 75 9.35 -2.64 6.75
C PHE A 75 9.16 -1.73 5.53
N THR A 76 10.26 -1.30 4.95
CA THR A 76 10.34 -0.69 3.63
C THR A 76 11.11 -1.59 2.67
N LEU A 77 11.02 -1.30 1.39
CA LEU A 77 11.64 -2.05 0.32
C LEU A 77 12.64 -1.17 -0.44
N LYS A 78 13.83 -1.69 -0.64
CA LYS A 78 14.86 -1.10 -1.51
C LYS A 78 14.97 -1.94 -2.78
N PRO A 79 14.87 -1.34 -3.99
CA PRO A 79 15.11 -2.06 -5.24
C PRO A 79 16.48 -2.72 -5.26
N ALA A 80 16.53 -3.93 -5.81
CA ALA A 80 17.74 -4.73 -6.00
C ALA A 80 17.84 -5.22 -7.45
N GLU A 81 18.96 -5.82 -7.83
CA GLU A 81 19.17 -6.43 -9.14
C GLU A 81 18.10 -7.50 -9.45
N LYS A 82 17.62 -8.20 -8.41
CA LYS A 82 16.49 -9.13 -8.48
C LYS A 82 15.49 -8.78 -7.38
N GLY A 83 14.34 -8.22 -7.78
CA GLY A 83 13.27 -7.85 -6.86
C GLY A 83 13.68 -6.75 -5.88
N PHE A 84 13.47 -7.01 -4.59
CA PHE A 84 13.65 -6.02 -3.52
C PHE A 84 14.32 -6.64 -2.30
N VAL A 85 15.00 -5.78 -1.54
CA VAL A 85 15.52 -6.12 -0.21
C VAL A 85 14.67 -5.43 0.84
N ILE A 86 14.28 -6.17 1.88
CA ILE A 86 13.58 -5.63 3.05
C ILE A 86 14.58 -4.79 3.87
N THR A 87 14.17 -3.57 4.18
CA THR A 87 14.92 -2.61 5.00
C THR A 87 14.06 -2.12 6.18
N PRO A 88 14.66 -1.56 7.24
CA PRO A 88 13.89 -1.01 8.35
C PRO A 88 12.83 -0.01 7.87
N GLY A 89 11.63 -0.08 8.46
CA GLY A 89 10.56 0.85 8.16
C GLY A 89 10.93 2.29 8.52
N HIS A 90 10.47 3.24 7.72
CA HIS A 90 10.56 4.68 8.00
C HIS A 90 9.24 5.38 7.66
N ALA A 91 9.04 6.56 8.23
CA ALA A 91 7.85 7.34 7.99
C ALA A 91 7.80 7.86 6.55
N LEU A 92 6.61 7.91 5.98
CA LEU A 92 6.35 8.59 4.73
C LEU A 92 6.41 10.11 4.93
N THR A 93 6.97 10.81 3.97
CA THR A 93 7.03 12.28 3.95
C THR A 93 6.14 12.83 2.84
N LEU A 94 5.52 13.98 3.12
CA LEU A 94 4.70 14.65 2.12
C LEU A 94 5.59 15.22 1.01
N GLY A 95 5.22 14.95 -0.25
CA GLY A 95 5.72 15.69 -1.40
C GLY A 95 7.22 15.71 -1.61
N ALA A 96 7.97 14.74 -1.10
CA ALA A 96 9.39 14.65 -1.41
C ALA A 96 9.55 14.59 -2.93
N ALA A 97 10.04 15.67 -3.54
CA ALA A 97 10.32 15.69 -4.96
C ALA A 97 11.35 14.61 -5.26
N SER A 98 10.93 13.58 -5.96
CA SER A 98 11.84 12.55 -6.46
C SER A 98 12.31 12.95 -7.85
N GLN A 99 13.59 12.82 -8.12
CA GLN A 99 14.14 12.85 -9.48
C GLN A 99 13.73 11.60 -10.30
N ALA A 100 13.00 10.66 -9.71
CA ALA A 100 12.51 9.48 -10.38
C ALA A 100 11.25 9.80 -11.20
N THR A 101 11.24 9.35 -12.42
CA THR A 101 10.23 9.55 -13.46
C THR A 101 8.88 8.89 -13.13
N SER A 102 8.16 9.47 -12.18
CA SER A 102 6.71 9.29 -12.11
C SER A 102 6.08 10.15 -13.22
N PRO A 103 4.99 9.74 -13.88
CA PRO A 103 4.27 10.59 -14.82
C PRO A 103 3.84 11.94 -14.23
N SER A 104 3.74 12.04 -12.91
CA SER A 104 3.43 13.26 -12.16
C SER A 104 4.65 14.02 -11.63
N GLY A 105 5.86 13.47 -11.78
CA GLY A 105 7.09 14.07 -11.21
C GLY A 105 7.18 14.04 -9.68
N CYS A 106 6.25 13.39 -9.01
CA CYS A 106 6.12 13.38 -7.55
C CYS A 106 6.45 12.02 -6.93
N ALA A 107 7.03 12.02 -5.74
CA ALA A 107 7.31 10.80 -4.98
C ALA A 107 6.07 10.33 -4.23
N GLY A 108 5.31 9.43 -4.84
CA GLY A 108 4.29 8.64 -4.15
C GLY A 108 4.90 7.66 -3.15
N TRP A 109 4.06 6.88 -2.49
CA TRP A 109 4.50 5.84 -1.53
C TRP A 109 5.45 4.82 -2.15
N ASN A 110 5.23 4.49 -3.42
CA ASN A 110 6.05 3.55 -4.18
C ASN A 110 7.52 3.94 -4.23
N LEU A 111 7.83 5.23 -4.32
CA LEU A 111 9.21 5.73 -4.38
C LEU A 111 9.81 6.01 -2.98
N GLN A 112 8.99 5.89 -1.94
CA GLN A 112 9.38 6.03 -0.56
C GLN A 112 9.52 4.67 0.16
N GLY A 113 9.87 3.62 -0.57
CA GLY A 113 10.08 2.29 -0.02
C GLY A 113 8.81 1.48 0.19
N HIS A 114 7.65 1.91 -0.34
CA HIS A 114 6.38 1.20 -0.22
C HIS A 114 5.74 0.91 -1.58
N PRO A 115 6.47 0.25 -2.52
CA PRO A 115 6.00 0.07 -3.90
C PRO A 115 4.72 -0.76 -4.00
N PHE A 116 4.51 -1.70 -3.08
CA PHE A 116 3.37 -2.63 -3.10
C PHE A 116 2.29 -2.31 -2.08
N TYR A 117 2.44 -1.20 -1.34
CA TYR A 117 1.46 -0.80 -0.34
C TYR A 117 0.21 -0.22 -1.01
N SER A 118 -0.98 -0.65 -0.58
CA SER A 118 -2.27 -0.24 -1.16
C SER A 118 -3.34 0.12 -0.13
N ALA A 119 -3.03 0.02 1.16
CA ALA A 119 -3.95 0.48 2.20
C ALA A 119 -4.01 2.02 2.27
N GLY A 120 -4.50 2.59 3.33
CA GLY A 120 -4.59 4.04 3.47
C GLY A 120 -3.36 4.65 4.13
N VAL A 121 -3.01 5.87 3.73
CA VAL A 121 -2.01 6.70 4.41
C VAL A 121 -2.66 7.99 4.88
N SER A 122 -2.55 8.28 6.16
CA SER A 122 -3.14 9.47 6.79
C SER A 122 -2.11 10.59 6.90
N TYR A 123 -2.52 11.77 6.45
CA TYR A 123 -1.80 13.03 6.53
C TYR A 123 -2.56 13.95 7.48
N ARG A 124 -1.87 14.54 8.45
CA ARG A 124 -2.48 15.40 9.47
C ARG A 124 -1.85 16.77 9.48
N GLU A 125 -2.69 17.79 9.50
CA GLU A 125 -2.27 19.19 9.67
C GLU A 125 -3.16 19.90 10.68
N ARG A 126 -2.63 20.95 11.29
CA ARG A 126 -3.34 21.78 12.26
C ARG A 126 -3.53 23.18 11.70
N PHE A 127 -4.75 23.64 11.78
CA PHE A 127 -5.17 24.96 11.31
C PHE A 127 -5.76 25.76 12.47
N ASP A 128 -5.32 27.01 12.61
CA ASP A 128 -5.92 27.92 13.60
C ASP A 128 -7.01 28.78 12.93
N VAL A 129 -8.22 28.70 13.48
CA VAL A 129 -9.40 29.42 12.97
C VAL A 129 -9.84 30.45 13.99
N ALA A 130 -9.49 31.71 13.75
CA ALA A 130 -9.80 32.81 14.65
C ALA A 130 -11.34 33.06 14.75
N LYS A 131 -12.05 32.95 13.62
CA LYS A 131 -13.50 33.15 13.54
C LYS A 131 -14.15 32.07 12.64
N PRO A 132 -14.90 31.11 13.20
CA PRO A 132 -15.58 30.09 12.42
C PRO A 132 -16.87 30.65 11.78
N ALA A 133 -16.70 31.47 10.73
CA ALA A 133 -17.81 32.08 9.96
C ALA A 133 -17.62 31.76 8.48
N GLY A 134 -18.73 31.64 7.75
CA GLY A 134 -18.70 31.23 6.34
C GLY A 134 -18.55 29.73 6.14
N ARG A 135 -18.08 29.35 4.97
CA ARG A 135 -17.84 27.92 4.61
C ARG A 135 -16.39 27.57 4.75
N PHE A 136 -16.13 26.34 5.20
CA PHE A 136 -14.79 25.76 5.26
C PHE A 136 -14.72 24.55 4.35
N ILE A 137 -13.77 24.59 3.44
CA ILE A 137 -13.58 23.56 2.40
C ILE A 137 -12.17 23.02 2.52
N VAL A 138 -12.03 21.72 2.70
CA VAL A 138 -10.76 21.02 2.50
C VAL A 138 -10.59 20.73 1.02
N ALA A 139 -9.46 21.12 0.44
CA ALA A 139 -9.14 20.88 -0.96
C ALA A 139 -7.79 20.18 -1.11
N LEU A 140 -7.71 19.25 -2.07
CA LEU A 140 -6.52 18.51 -2.43
C LEU A 140 -5.99 19.02 -3.78
N PRO A 141 -4.94 19.87 -3.79
CA PRO A 141 -4.45 20.47 -5.04
C PRO A 141 -3.74 19.44 -5.94
N ASN A 142 -2.97 18.53 -5.35
CA ASN A 142 -2.22 17.52 -6.09
C ASN A 142 -2.14 16.22 -5.28
N TRP A 143 -2.81 15.18 -5.77
CA TRP A 143 -2.89 13.88 -5.13
C TRP A 143 -3.24 12.77 -6.12
N TYR A 144 -3.01 11.53 -5.73
CA TYR A 144 -3.50 10.39 -6.48
C TYR A 144 -3.90 9.23 -5.54
N GLY A 145 -5.08 8.69 -5.81
CA GLY A 145 -5.69 7.60 -5.06
C GLY A 145 -7.06 7.28 -5.63
N SER A 146 -7.75 6.29 -5.07
CA SER A 146 -9.14 5.99 -5.44
C SER A 146 -10.13 6.89 -4.70
N VAL A 147 -9.83 7.21 -3.45
CA VAL A 147 -10.64 8.07 -2.60
C VAL A 147 -9.79 8.64 -1.47
N ALA A 148 -10.10 9.86 -1.03
CA ALA A 148 -9.54 10.42 0.20
C ALA A 148 -10.66 10.60 1.24
N LYS A 149 -10.47 9.99 2.43
CA LYS A 149 -11.34 10.21 3.59
C LYS A 149 -10.91 11.48 4.29
N VAL A 150 -11.88 12.29 4.71
CA VAL A 150 -11.64 13.53 5.45
C VAL A 150 -12.21 13.40 6.85
N ALA A 151 -11.38 13.70 7.85
CA ALA A 151 -11.81 13.82 9.23
C ALA A 151 -11.35 15.17 9.81
N VAL A 152 -12.16 15.77 10.68
CA VAL A 152 -11.84 17.02 11.36
C VAL A 152 -12.07 16.82 12.85
N ASN A 153 -11.06 17.14 13.66
CA ASN A 153 -11.11 17.00 15.11
C ASN A 153 -11.49 15.56 15.54
N GLY A 154 -11.00 14.56 14.82
CA GLY A 154 -11.27 13.14 15.05
C GLY A 154 -12.66 12.66 14.60
N LYS A 155 -13.48 13.52 13.97
CA LYS A 155 -14.81 13.17 13.47
C LYS A 155 -14.78 12.97 11.95
N PRO A 156 -15.33 11.88 11.39
CA PRO A 156 -15.50 11.74 9.95
C PRO A 156 -16.31 12.91 9.39
N ALA A 157 -15.77 13.58 8.38
CA ALA A 157 -16.39 14.75 7.77
C ALA A 157 -16.91 14.49 6.35
N GLY A 158 -16.30 13.52 5.63
CA GLY A 158 -16.71 13.16 4.28
C GLY A 158 -15.63 12.46 3.48
N PHE A 159 -15.82 12.49 2.17
CA PHE A 159 -14.90 11.88 1.19
C PHE A 159 -14.62 12.87 0.07
N ILE A 160 -13.47 12.68 -0.58
CA ILE A 160 -13.10 13.35 -1.82
C ILE A 160 -12.82 12.22 -2.82
N ASP A 161 -13.70 12.07 -3.81
CA ASP A 161 -13.70 10.98 -4.80
C ASP A 161 -13.91 11.47 -6.25
N ALA A 162 -14.22 12.76 -6.41
CA ALA A 162 -14.43 13.41 -7.70
C ALA A 162 -14.00 14.88 -7.69
N PRO A 163 -13.67 15.48 -8.87
CA PRO A 163 -13.46 16.91 -8.98
C PRO A 163 -14.69 17.71 -8.48
N PRO A 164 -14.46 18.85 -7.84
CA PRO A 164 -13.22 19.65 -7.79
C PRO A 164 -12.19 19.22 -6.73
N TRP A 165 -12.19 18.01 -6.21
CA TRP A 165 -11.31 17.48 -5.16
C TRP A 165 -11.44 18.25 -3.84
N GLU A 166 -12.68 18.49 -3.43
CA GLU A 166 -13.04 19.30 -2.27
C GLU A 166 -14.06 18.59 -1.38
N CYS A 167 -13.98 18.87 -0.07
CA CYS A 167 -14.95 18.40 0.93
C CYS A 167 -15.37 19.58 1.81
N ASP A 168 -16.68 19.80 1.97
CA ASP A 168 -17.23 20.81 2.88
C ASP A 168 -17.16 20.27 4.32
N VAL A 169 -16.38 20.95 5.14
CA VAL A 169 -16.15 20.57 6.55
C VAL A 169 -16.68 21.61 7.53
N THR A 170 -17.50 22.53 7.06
CA THR A 170 -17.99 23.69 7.83
C THR A 170 -18.54 23.33 9.21
N GLN A 171 -19.34 22.28 9.30
CA GLN A 171 -19.97 21.87 10.54
C GLN A 171 -19.01 21.26 11.59
N TYR A 172 -17.77 20.92 11.20
CA TYR A 172 -16.78 20.29 12.07
C TYR A 172 -15.72 21.27 12.57
N VAL A 173 -15.64 22.47 11.94
CA VAL A 173 -14.66 23.50 12.29
C VAL A 173 -15.10 24.27 13.52
N LYS A 174 -14.19 24.49 14.45
CA LYS A 174 -14.40 25.29 15.68
C LYS A 174 -13.43 26.46 15.74
N ARG A 175 -13.69 27.41 16.62
CA ARG A 175 -12.72 28.48 16.95
C ARG A 175 -11.47 27.89 17.59
N GLY A 176 -10.31 28.44 17.23
CA GLY A 176 -8.99 27.99 17.67
C GLY A 176 -8.47 26.85 16.83
N GLN A 177 -7.65 25.99 17.42
CA GLN A 177 -6.95 24.93 16.72
C GLN A 177 -7.92 23.82 16.26
N ASN A 178 -7.82 23.47 14.99
CA ASN A 178 -8.50 22.32 14.35
C ASN A 178 -7.46 21.40 13.77
N GLU A 179 -7.61 20.10 13.96
CA GLU A 179 -6.83 19.07 13.30
C GLU A 179 -7.65 18.50 12.15
N VAL A 180 -7.08 18.55 10.95
CA VAL A 180 -7.63 17.91 9.75
C VAL A 180 -6.77 16.72 9.39
N GLU A 181 -7.42 15.58 9.18
CA GLU A 181 -6.81 14.36 8.72
C GLU A 181 -7.36 13.96 7.36
N ILE A 182 -6.45 13.72 6.41
CA ILE A 182 -6.78 13.19 5.09
C ILE A 182 -6.17 11.81 4.97
N THR A 183 -7.00 10.79 4.79
CA THR A 183 -6.53 9.43 4.52
C THR A 183 -6.72 9.09 3.04
N VAL A 184 -5.64 9.13 2.28
CA VAL A 184 -5.64 8.71 0.88
C VAL A 184 -5.62 7.20 0.80
N ILE A 185 -6.52 6.62 0.01
CA ILE A 185 -6.60 5.17 -0.22
C ILE A 185 -6.21 4.90 -1.68
N GLY A 186 -5.25 3.99 -1.87
CA GLY A 186 -4.86 3.49 -3.19
C GLY A 186 -5.80 2.41 -3.71
N THR A 187 -5.35 1.69 -4.73
CA THR A 187 -6.00 0.48 -5.23
C THR A 187 -5.13 -0.75 -4.98
N LEU A 188 -5.68 -1.93 -5.16
CA LEU A 188 -4.92 -3.18 -5.05
C LEU A 188 -3.95 -3.41 -6.22
N LYS A 189 -3.88 -2.51 -7.19
CA LYS A 189 -3.00 -2.65 -8.37
C LYS A 189 -1.54 -2.89 -7.99
N ASN A 190 -1.00 -2.11 -7.06
CA ASN A 190 0.39 -2.28 -6.64
C ASN A 190 0.64 -3.56 -5.83
N THR A 191 -0.37 -4.03 -5.11
CA THR A 191 -0.24 -5.22 -4.26
C THR A 191 -0.44 -6.51 -5.05
N LEU A 192 -1.50 -6.60 -5.84
CA LEU A 192 -1.89 -7.82 -6.53
C LEU A 192 -1.41 -7.88 -7.98
N GLY A 193 -1.08 -6.75 -8.59
CA GLY A 193 -0.68 -6.68 -9.99
C GLY A 193 0.39 -5.65 -10.28
N PRO A 194 1.55 -5.65 -9.57
CA PRO A 194 2.66 -4.76 -9.91
C PRO A 194 3.40 -5.31 -11.12
N HIS A 195 2.70 -5.39 -12.24
CA HIS A 195 3.22 -5.97 -13.47
C HIS A 195 4.52 -5.30 -13.90
N HIS A 196 5.36 -6.04 -14.59
CA HIS A 196 6.62 -5.60 -15.15
C HIS A 196 6.69 -5.94 -16.64
N GLY A 197 7.56 -5.27 -17.36
CA GLY A 197 7.67 -5.43 -18.81
C GLY A 197 6.82 -4.43 -19.60
N LYS A 198 6.71 -4.64 -20.91
CA LYS A 198 5.98 -3.77 -21.85
C LYS A 198 4.96 -4.60 -22.63
N PRO A 199 3.68 -4.21 -22.60
CA PRO A 199 3.08 -3.14 -21.80
C PRO A 199 3.05 -3.50 -20.30
N ALA A 200 3.27 -2.49 -19.46
CA ALA A 200 3.33 -2.66 -18.01
C ALA A 200 1.97 -2.90 -17.37
N LEU A 201 0.88 -2.66 -18.07
CA LEU A 201 -0.48 -2.84 -17.56
C LEU A 201 -0.99 -4.22 -17.94
N GLY A 202 -1.49 -4.94 -16.93
CA GLY A 202 -1.99 -6.29 -17.01
C GLY A 202 -3.17 -6.52 -17.95
N ALA A 203 -2.94 -6.39 -19.22
CA ALA A 203 -3.77 -7.06 -20.20
C ALA A 203 -3.18 -8.47 -20.41
N ALA A 204 -3.65 -9.44 -19.67
CA ALA A 204 -3.38 -10.82 -19.97
C ALA A 204 -4.40 -11.28 -21.03
N TRP A 205 -3.92 -11.70 -22.18
CA TRP A 205 -4.70 -12.41 -23.17
C TRP A 205 -4.07 -13.78 -23.45
N PRO A 206 -4.78 -14.69 -24.10
CA PRO A 206 -4.30 -16.07 -24.29
C PRO A 206 -2.87 -16.18 -24.85
N ALA A 207 -2.46 -15.28 -25.73
CA ALA A 207 -1.10 -15.26 -26.26
C ALA A 207 0.01 -14.96 -25.22
N SER A 208 -0.33 -14.34 -24.09
CA SER A 208 0.62 -14.08 -23.00
C SER A 208 1.11 -15.37 -22.33
N PHE A 209 0.31 -16.43 -22.38
CA PHE A 209 0.66 -17.74 -21.80
C PHE A 209 1.60 -18.57 -22.68
N HIS A 210 1.86 -18.16 -23.92
CA HIS A 210 2.85 -18.80 -24.78
C HIS A 210 4.29 -18.40 -24.46
N GLN A 211 4.47 -17.36 -23.66
CA GLN A 211 5.79 -16.97 -23.15
C GLN A 211 6.05 -17.78 -21.88
N GLY A 212 7.09 -18.59 -21.90
CA GLY A 212 7.53 -19.34 -20.70
C GLY A 212 7.84 -18.38 -19.54
N PRO A 213 7.83 -18.89 -18.30
CA PRO A 213 8.13 -18.08 -17.13
C PRO A 213 9.53 -17.48 -17.22
N ASN A 214 9.65 -16.20 -16.91
CA ASN A 214 10.94 -15.55 -16.78
C ASN A 214 11.74 -16.21 -15.64
N PRO A 215 13.04 -16.43 -15.78
CA PRO A 215 13.86 -17.01 -14.73
C PRO A 215 14.05 -16.01 -13.58
N GLY A 216 13.18 -16.09 -12.58
CA GLY A 216 13.24 -15.29 -11.36
C GLY A 216 12.65 -13.89 -11.47
N PRO A 217 12.67 -13.12 -10.37
CA PRO A 217 12.12 -11.78 -10.32
C PRO A 217 12.97 -10.81 -11.16
N PRO A 218 12.35 -9.80 -11.81
CA PRO A 218 13.07 -8.73 -12.50
C PRO A 218 13.75 -7.80 -11.48
N PRO A 219 14.61 -6.87 -11.94
CA PRO A 219 15.12 -5.78 -11.10
C PRO A 219 13.97 -5.01 -10.45
N GLY A 220 14.17 -4.54 -9.22
CA GLY A 220 13.13 -3.88 -8.45
C GLY A 220 12.58 -2.59 -9.08
N ASP A 221 13.40 -1.88 -9.83
CA ASP A 221 13.04 -0.68 -10.58
C ASP A 221 12.23 -0.96 -11.87
N SER A 222 12.18 -2.21 -12.31
CA SER A 222 11.40 -2.65 -13.48
C SER A 222 9.94 -2.94 -13.17
N TYR A 223 9.53 -2.92 -11.90
CA TYR A 223 8.13 -3.10 -11.54
C TYR A 223 7.30 -1.84 -11.82
N SER A 224 6.12 -2.03 -12.42
CA SER A 224 5.17 -0.96 -12.67
C SER A 224 4.29 -0.71 -11.45
N ALA A 225 4.71 0.19 -10.59
CA ALA A 225 3.93 0.64 -9.45
C ALA A 225 3.37 2.05 -9.70
N VAL A 226 2.11 2.25 -9.32
CA VAL A 226 1.45 3.56 -9.39
C VAL A 226 1.84 4.40 -8.19
N ALA A 227 2.13 5.67 -8.40
CA ALA A 227 2.36 6.61 -7.32
C ALA A 227 1.01 7.00 -6.67
N TYR A 228 0.81 6.60 -5.41
CA TYR A 228 -0.32 7.04 -4.60
C TYR A 228 0.15 8.00 -3.51
N GLY A 229 -0.74 8.88 -3.06
CA GLY A 229 -0.50 9.78 -1.94
C GLY A 229 -0.90 11.21 -2.18
N LEU A 230 -0.61 12.07 -1.23
CA LEU A 230 -0.61 13.53 -1.42
C LEU A 230 0.77 13.93 -1.93
N PHE A 231 0.80 14.72 -2.99
CA PHE A 231 2.02 15.24 -3.59
C PHE A 231 2.28 16.71 -3.18
N GLU A 232 1.23 17.38 -2.73
CA GLU A 232 1.27 18.73 -2.17
C GLU A 232 0.45 18.76 -0.87
N PRO A 233 0.72 19.70 0.06
CA PRO A 233 -0.10 19.90 1.23
C PRO A 233 -1.57 20.17 0.85
N PHE A 234 -2.48 19.56 1.55
CA PHE A 234 -3.89 19.95 1.43
C PHE A 234 -4.13 21.30 2.08
N VAL A 235 -5.19 21.98 1.66
CA VAL A 235 -5.52 23.32 2.14
C VAL A 235 -6.90 23.37 2.76
N LEU A 236 -7.04 24.16 3.83
CA LEU A 236 -8.34 24.53 4.40
C LEU A 236 -8.70 25.93 3.91
N LYS A 237 -9.66 26.03 3.00
CA LYS A 237 -10.17 27.30 2.46
C LYS A 237 -11.32 27.79 3.33
N GLN A 238 -11.33 29.09 3.62
CA GLN A 238 -12.46 29.77 4.24
C GLN A 238 -13.10 30.69 3.20
N ALA A 239 -14.35 30.43 2.83
CA ALA A 239 -15.17 31.34 2.00
C ALA A 239 -16.04 32.19 2.91
N VAL A 240 -15.78 33.47 2.95
CA VAL A 240 -16.63 34.47 3.63
C VAL A 240 -17.64 34.95 2.58
N LYS A 241 -18.94 34.94 2.93
CA LYS A 241 -20.00 35.51 2.11
C LYS A 241 -19.88 37.00 2.12
#